data_e8a6310ad5567651ae4ee3e568df0f93
#
_entry.id   e8a6310ad5567651ae4ee3e568df0f93
#
_cell.length_a   1.000
_cell.length_b   1.000
_cell.length_c   1.000
_cell.angle_alpha   90.00
_cell.angle_beta   90.00
_cell.angle_gamma   90.00
#
_symmetry.space_group_name_H-M   'P 1'
#
loop_
_entity.id
_entity.type
_entity.pdbx_description
1 polymer ?
#
loop_
_entity_poly.entity_id
_entity_poly.type
_entity_poly.pdbx_seq_one_letter_code
_entity_poly.pdbx_strand_id
1 'polypeptide(L)'
;MSDNKFKIESPFEPSGDQPEAIRDLCEGIERGEKNQVLLGVTGSGMAKVIEQCQRPSLIMAPNKILAAQLYSEMKEFFPNNHVEYFVSYYDYYQPEAYVPKTDTYIEKDSALNEQIDRMRNAATRNILENNDVIIVASVSCIYGLGDVESYAAMTLPLAVGDNVEPRDVYKRLTELQYERNQTNFVRSTFRVQGDTLDIFPAHYEDRAWRISFFGDEIDDIYEFDSLTGKKTASLQKVTVYPANHYVTPRPAISQAITGIRKEL
;
A
#
# COMPACT_ATOMS: atom_id res chain seq x y z
N MET A 1 3.58 -12.29 10.32
CA MET A 1 4.21 -12.34 8.98
C MET A 1 3.95 -13.72 8.42
N SER A 2 3.45 -13.82 7.20
CA SER A 2 3.24 -15.11 6.52
C SER A 2 4.60 -15.71 6.18
N ASP A 3 4.80 -17.01 6.46
CA ASP A 3 6.00 -17.77 6.05
C ASP A 3 5.89 -18.27 4.59
N ASN A 4 5.16 -17.54 3.76
CA ASN A 4 4.97 -17.90 2.38
C ASN A 4 6.28 -17.68 1.61
N LYS A 5 6.66 -18.68 0.80
CA LYS A 5 7.86 -18.59 -0.03
C LYS A 5 7.49 -18.13 -1.44
N PHE A 6 8.40 -17.39 -2.06
CA PHE A 6 8.27 -17.10 -3.49
C PHE A 6 8.35 -18.41 -4.28
N LYS A 7 7.36 -18.62 -5.13
CA LYS A 7 7.32 -19.78 -6.02
C LYS A 7 6.82 -19.36 -7.40
N ILE A 8 7.67 -19.57 -8.39
CA ILE A 8 7.32 -19.27 -9.79
C ILE A 8 6.41 -20.35 -10.35
N GLU A 9 5.38 -19.91 -11.05
CA GLU A 9 4.56 -20.74 -11.93
C GLU A 9 4.81 -20.30 -13.38
N SER A 10 5.70 -21.00 -14.08
CA SER A 10 6.04 -20.69 -15.47
C SER A 10 6.29 -21.96 -16.25
N PRO A 11 5.82 -22.06 -17.50
CA PRO A 11 6.15 -23.16 -18.38
C PRO A 11 7.56 -23.04 -18.98
N PHE A 12 8.26 -21.92 -18.76
CA PHE A 12 9.58 -21.64 -19.33
C PHE A 12 10.68 -21.86 -18.31
N GLU A 13 11.75 -22.52 -18.72
CA GLU A 13 12.98 -22.68 -17.96
C GLU A 13 14.05 -21.71 -18.49
N PRO A 14 14.97 -21.27 -17.61
CA PRO A 14 16.11 -20.45 -18.03
C PRO A 14 16.96 -21.12 -19.11
N SER A 15 17.34 -20.36 -20.14
CA SER A 15 18.11 -20.89 -21.27
C SER A 15 19.30 -19.97 -21.63
N GLY A 16 20.23 -20.50 -22.40
CA GLY A 16 21.46 -19.77 -22.79
C GLY A 16 22.31 -19.41 -21.56
N ASP A 17 22.69 -18.17 -21.44
CA ASP A 17 23.53 -17.64 -20.35
C ASP A 17 22.74 -17.29 -19.07
N GLN A 18 21.40 -17.41 -19.11
CA GLN A 18 20.55 -17.06 -17.97
C GLN A 18 20.86 -17.87 -16.70
N PRO A 19 21.05 -19.21 -16.73
CA PRO A 19 21.35 -19.99 -15.53
C PRO A 19 22.62 -19.52 -14.81
N GLU A 20 23.66 -19.16 -15.57
CA GLU A 20 24.90 -18.64 -15.02
C GLU A 20 24.73 -17.26 -14.41
N ALA A 21 24.08 -16.35 -15.12
CA ALA A 21 23.77 -15.01 -14.64
C ALA A 21 22.91 -15.01 -13.35
N ILE A 22 21.89 -15.88 -13.28
CA ILE A 22 21.05 -16.03 -12.10
C ILE A 22 21.88 -16.51 -10.90
N ARG A 23 22.70 -17.54 -11.10
CA ARG A 23 23.58 -18.07 -10.06
C ARG A 23 24.52 -16.98 -9.52
N ASP A 24 25.22 -16.28 -10.42
CA ASP A 24 26.21 -15.26 -10.04
C ASP A 24 25.57 -14.10 -9.27
N LEU A 25 24.37 -13.66 -9.68
CA LEU A 25 23.61 -12.66 -8.95
C LEU A 25 23.18 -13.13 -7.55
N CYS A 26 22.69 -14.36 -7.42
CA CYS A 26 22.30 -14.92 -6.14
C CYS A 26 23.50 -15.08 -5.19
N GLU A 27 24.62 -15.60 -5.69
CA GLU A 27 25.85 -15.70 -4.91
C GLU A 27 26.38 -14.33 -4.46
N GLY A 28 26.30 -13.29 -5.32
CA GLY A 28 26.64 -11.92 -4.97
C GLY A 28 25.73 -11.36 -3.85
N ILE A 29 24.43 -11.63 -3.91
CA ILE A 29 23.48 -11.26 -2.85
C ILE A 29 23.81 -11.98 -1.54
N GLU A 30 24.16 -13.27 -1.56
CA GLU A 30 24.55 -14.04 -0.38
C GLU A 30 25.85 -13.53 0.24
N ARG A 31 26.81 -13.12 -0.59
CA ARG A 31 28.06 -12.47 -0.13
C ARG A 31 27.84 -11.05 0.42
N GLY A 32 26.63 -10.49 0.28
CA GLY A 32 26.29 -9.15 0.76
C GLY A 32 26.78 -8.04 -0.18
N GLU A 33 27.01 -8.33 -1.46
CA GLU A 33 27.39 -7.32 -2.45
C GLU A 33 26.24 -6.30 -2.60
N LYS A 34 26.57 -5.01 -2.42
CA LYS A 34 25.58 -3.93 -2.44
C LYS A 34 25.12 -3.60 -3.85
N ASN A 35 25.98 -3.77 -4.84
CA ASN A 35 25.72 -3.39 -6.23
C ASN A 35 26.19 -4.50 -7.14
N GLN A 36 25.33 -4.90 -8.06
CA GLN A 36 25.62 -5.82 -9.14
C GLN A 36 25.03 -5.28 -10.43
N VAL A 37 25.66 -5.54 -11.56
CA VAL A 37 25.17 -5.09 -12.87
C VAL A 37 25.00 -6.31 -13.76
N LEU A 38 23.76 -6.51 -14.24
CA LEU A 38 23.45 -7.50 -15.26
C LEU A 38 23.28 -6.77 -16.60
N LEU A 39 24.16 -7.03 -17.55
CA LEU A 39 24.03 -6.56 -18.92
C LEU A 39 23.35 -7.65 -19.77
N GLY A 40 22.12 -7.40 -20.15
CA GLY A 40 21.32 -8.37 -20.90
C GLY A 40 20.15 -7.72 -21.64
N VAL A 41 19.52 -8.50 -22.50
CA VAL A 41 18.24 -8.15 -23.13
C VAL A 41 17.06 -8.42 -22.19
N THR A 42 15.85 -8.03 -22.58
CA THR A 42 14.61 -8.33 -21.85
C THR A 42 14.48 -9.81 -21.52
N GLY A 43 13.95 -10.14 -20.34
CA GLY A 43 13.78 -11.52 -19.92
C GLY A 43 15.00 -12.16 -19.26
N SER A 44 15.92 -11.34 -18.70
CA SER A 44 17.20 -11.78 -18.13
C SER A 44 17.13 -12.57 -16.79
N GLY A 45 15.96 -13.07 -16.40
CA GLY A 45 15.84 -14.02 -15.27
C GLY A 45 15.58 -13.42 -13.91
N MET A 46 15.14 -12.15 -13.82
CA MET A 46 14.86 -11.43 -12.56
C MET A 46 13.93 -12.23 -11.62
N ALA A 47 12.86 -12.83 -12.16
CA ALA A 47 11.92 -13.63 -11.37
C ALA A 47 12.62 -14.83 -10.69
N LYS A 48 13.54 -15.51 -11.40
CA LYS A 48 14.30 -16.63 -10.83
C LYS A 48 15.27 -16.20 -9.73
N VAL A 49 15.85 -15.01 -9.83
CA VAL A 49 16.69 -14.44 -8.75
C VAL A 49 15.84 -14.21 -7.50
N ILE A 50 14.63 -13.62 -7.64
CA ILE A 50 13.70 -13.41 -6.53
C ILE A 50 13.30 -14.74 -5.88
N GLU A 51 12.95 -15.75 -6.71
CA GLU A 51 12.59 -17.08 -6.21
C GLU A 51 13.74 -17.75 -5.44
N GLN A 52 14.98 -17.67 -5.93
CA GLN A 52 16.13 -18.27 -5.26
C GLN A 52 16.54 -17.53 -3.99
N CYS A 53 16.55 -16.20 -4.02
CA CYS A 53 16.98 -15.38 -2.88
C CYS A 53 15.94 -15.28 -1.76
N GLN A 54 14.66 -15.52 -2.03
CA GLN A 54 13.57 -15.51 -1.05
C GLN A 54 13.52 -14.20 -0.21
N ARG A 55 13.72 -13.04 -0.85
CA ARG A 55 13.72 -11.73 -0.18
C ARG A 55 12.66 -10.82 -0.76
N PRO A 56 11.99 -9.99 0.06
CA PRO A 56 11.15 -8.91 -0.46
C PRO A 56 11.92 -8.09 -1.49
N SER A 57 11.26 -7.75 -2.59
CA SER A 57 11.93 -7.17 -3.75
C SER A 57 11.22 -5.92 -4.25
N LEU A 58 12.01 -4.90 -4.59
CA LEU A 58 11.54 -3.68 -5.24
C LEU A 58 12.11 -3.59 -6.65
N ILE A 59 11.23 -3.60 -7.65
CA ILE A 59 11.55 -3.44 -9.06
C ILE A 59 11.22 -2.01 -9.47
N MET A 60 12.23 -1.23 -9.84
CA MET A 60 12.04 0.15 -10.28
C MET A 60 12.10 0.26 -11.79
N ALA A 61 11.01 0.76 -12.39
CA ALA A 61 10.93 1.06 -13.81
C ALA A 61 11.02 2.58 -14.07
N PRO A 62 11.55 3.02 -15.22
CA PRO A 62 11.72 4.45 -15.51
C PRO A 62 10.40 5.19 -15.76
N ASN A 63 9.32 4.48 -16.08
CA ASN A 63 8.00 5.08 -16.32
C ASN A 63 6.85 4.13 -15.96
N LYS A 64 5.61 4.67 -15.92
CA LYS A 64 4.39 3.91 -15.58
C LYS A 64 4.11 2.74 -16.53
N ILE A 65 4.39 2.89 -17.82
CA ILE A 65 4.07 1.88 -18.84
C ILE A 65 4.92 0.63 -18.65
N LEU A 66 6.24 0.82 -18.50
CA LEU A 66 7.15 -0.29 -18.21
C LEU A 66 6.90 -0.90 -16.83
N ALA A 67 6.55 -0.08 -15.83
CA ALA A 67 6.14 -0.60 -14.54
C ALA A 67 4.88 -1.48 -14.65
N ALA A 68 3.88 -1.07 -15.43
CA ALA A 68 2.67 -1.86 -15.64
C ALA A 68 2.96 -3.20 -16.34
N GLN A 69 3.84 -3.20 -17.35
CA GLN A 69 4.26 -4.43 -18.02
C GLN A 69 4.95 -5.38 -17.05
N LEU A 70 5.96 -4.89 -16.31
CA LEU A 70 6.68 -5.71 -15.33
C LEU A 70 5.77 -6.22 -14.20
N TYR A 71 4.81 -5.39 -13.76
CA TYR A 71 3.81 -5.81 -12.78
C TYR A 71 2.98 -6.99 -13.29
N SER A 72 2.49 -6.89 -14.54
CA SER A 72 1.70 -7.97 -15.16
C SER A 72 2.52 -9.27 -15.27
N GLU A 73 3.76 -9.18 -15.76
CA GLU A 73 4.68 -10.32 -15.87
C GLU A 73 4.97 -10.94 -14.50
N MET A 74 5.29 -10.14 -13.48
CA MET A 74 5.55 -10.66 -12.13
C MET A 74 4.29 -11.29 -11.51
N LYS A 75 3.10 -10.74 -11.78
CA LYS A 75 1.83 -11.31 -11.31
C LYS A 75 1.53 -12.67 -11.94
N GLU A 76 1.90 -12.87 -13.20
CA GLU A 76 1.80 -14.16 -13.88
C GLU A 76 2.81 -15.18 -13.32
N PHE A 77 4.04 -14.75 -13.03
CA PHE A 77 5.07 -15.63 -12.48
C PHE A 77 4.82 -16.00 -11.01
N PHE A 78 4.23 -15.11 -10.23
CA PHE A 78 4.00 -15.27 -8.78
C PHE A 78 2.51 -15.15 -8.42
N PRO A 79 1.63 -16.02 -8.93
CA PRO A 79 0.18 -15.89 -8.73
C PRO A 79 -0.25 -16.05 -7.26
N ASN A 80 0.56 -16.73 -6.45
CA ASN A 80 0.28 -17.02 -5.04
C ASN A 80 1.05 -16.14 -4.06
N ASN A 81 1.82 -15.17 -4.55
CA ASN A 81 2.59 -14.22 -3.74
C ASN A 81 2.04 -12.78 -3.89
N HIS A 82 2.48 -11.90 -3.03
CA HIS A 82 2.06 -10.50 -3.05
C HIS A 82 2.86 -9.71 -4.08
N VAL A 83 2.26 -9.49 -5.26
CA VAL A 83 2.84 -8.62 -6.30
C VAL A 83 2.04 -7.34 -6.33
N GLU A 84 2.72 -6.20 -6.07
CA GLU A 84 2.11 -4.91 -5.86
C GLU A 84 2.61 -3.87 -6.86
N TYR A 85 1.74 -2.89 -7.16
CA TYR A 85 2.02 -1.81 -8.11
C TYR A 85 2.07 -0.46 -7.40
N PHE A 86 3.20 0.25 -7.54
CA PHE A 86 3.43 1.50 -6.84
C PHE A 86 3.98 2.59 -7.77
N VAL A 87 3.07 3.33 -8.39
CA VAL A 87 3.41 4.44 -9.31
C VAL A 87 2.70 5.73 -8.88
N SER A 88 2.96 6.85 -9.56
CA SER A 88 2.24 8.08 -9.30
C SER A 88 0.73 7.91 -9.56
N TYR A 89 -0.11 8.30 -8.61
CA TYR A 89 -1.56 8.27 -8.71
C TYR A 89 -2.16 9.46 -9.47
N TYR A 90 -1.33 10.41 -9.92
CA TYR A 90 -1.77 11.47 -10.82
C TYR A 90 -1.84 10.95 -12.26
N ASP A 91 -3.02 11.02 -12.87
CA ASP A 91 -3.18 10.79 -14.31
C ASP A 91 -2.85 12.06 -15.10
N TYR A 92 -3.19 13.21 -14.51
CA TYR A 92 -2.91 14.53 -15.04
C TYR A 92 -2.46 15.45 -13.91
N TYR A 93 -1.45 16.28 -14.17
CA TYR A 93 -0.99 17.31 -13.27
C TYR A 93 -0.55 18.55 -14.05
N GLN A 94 -1.20 19.66 -13.82
CA GLN A 94 -0.84 20.97 -14.33
C GLN A 94 -0.52 21.89 -13.15
N PRO A 95 0.74 22.33 -13.01
CA PRO A 95 1.08 23.32 -12.00
C PRO A 95 0.44 24.67 -12.31
N GLU A 96 0.23 25.46 -11.29
CA GLU A 96 -0.14 26.85 -11.45
C GLU A 96 0.94 27.62 -12.22
N ALA A 97 0.52 28.52 -13.11
CA ALA A 97 1.41 29.35 -13.89
C ALA A 97 0.78 30.74 -14.14
N TYR A 98 1.62 31.78 -14.17
CA TYR A 98 1.21 33.11 -14.58
C TYR A 98 1.87 33.48 -15.90
N VAL A 99 1.06 33.89 -16.87
CA VAL A 99 1.51 34.33 -18.20
C VAL A 99 1.45 35.87 -18.27
N PRO A 100 2.57 36.60 -18.05
CA PRO A 100 2.56 38.04 -17.94
C PRO A 100 2.08 38.75 -19.21
N LYS A 101 2.30 38.16 -20.40
CA LYS A 101 1.91 38.75 -21.71
C LYS A 101 0.42 38.93 -21.87
N THR A 102 -0.36 38.04 -21.29
CA THR A 102 -1.84 37.99 -21.41
C THR A 102 -2.54 38.28 -20.10
N ASP A 103 -1.78 38.59 -19.04
CA ASP A 103 -2.30 38.77 -17.67
C ASP A 103 -3.22 37.60 -17.26
N THR A 104 -2.76 36.38 -17.59
CA THR A 104 -3.55 35.16 -17.37
C THR A 104 -2.94 34.33 -16.26
N TYR A 105 -3.71 34.03 -15.25
CA TYR A 105 -3.37 33.04 -14.23
C TYR A 105 -3.97 31.68 -14.62
N ILE A 106 -3.11 30.67 -14.73
CA ILE A 106 -3.51 29.28 -14.95
C ILE A 106 -3.54 28.61 -13.58
N GLU A 107 -4.70 28.16 -13.17
CA GLU A 107 -4.87 27.47 -11.90
C GLU A 107 -4.24 26.07 -11.94
N LYS A 108 -3.80 25.60 -10.77
CA LYS A 108 -3.38 24.21 -10.60
C LYS A 108 -4.54 23.28 -10.89
N ASP A 109 -4.29 22.27 -11.73
CA ASP A 109 -5.26 21.22 -12.01
C ASP A 109 -4.62 19.83 -11.90
N SER A 110 -5.35 18.86 -11.35
CA SER A 110 -4.86 17.49 -11.19
C SER A 110 -6.00 16.49 -11.15
N ALA A 111 -5.84 15.38 -11.85
CA ALA A 111 -6.73 14.24 -11.79
C ALA A 111 -6.06 13.08 -11.04
N LEU A 112 -6.70 12.62 -9.98
CA LEU A 112 -6.26 11.49 -9.17
C LEU A 112 -6.89 10.19 -9.71
N ASN A 113 -6.08 9.15 -9.80
CA ASN A 113 -6.55 7.81 -10.11
C ASN A 113 -6.76 7.02 -8.82
N GLU A 114 -8.01 6.85 -8.44
CA GLU A 114 -8.40 6.15 -7.21
C GLU A 114 -7.96 4.68 -7.17
N GLN A 115 -7.93 4.02 -8.33
CA GLN A 115 -7.46 2.63 -8.42
C GLN A 115 -5.96 2.54 -8.11
N ILE A 116 -5.16 3.44 -8.67
CA ILE A 116 -3.71 3.48 -8.39
C ILE A 116 -3.48 3.86 -6.93
N ASP A 117 -4.25 4.79 -6.36
CA ASP A 117 -4.15 5.15 -4.95
C ASP A 117 -4.46 3.94 -4.05
N ARG A 118 -5.49 3.17 -4.35
CA ARG A 118 -5.80 1.91 -3.67
C ARG A 118 -4.65 0.91 -3.74
N MET A 119 -4.07 0.71 -4.95
CA MET A 119 -2.94 -0.20 -5.14
C MET A 119 -1.71 0.24 -4.33
N ARG A 120 -1.45 1.54 -4.22
CA ARG A 120 -0.37 2.08 -3.37
C ARG A 120 -0.61 1.77 -1.89
N ASN A 121 -1.84 1.93 -1.40
CA ASN A 121 -2.20 1.58 -0.03
C ASN A 121 -2.07 0.07 0.22
N ALA A 122 -2.45 -0.77 -0.75
CA ALA A 122 -2.25 -2.21 -0.69
C ALA A 122 -0.77 -2.60 -0.63
N ALA A 123 0.08 -1.99 -1.46
CA ALA A 123 1.52 -2.22 -1.48
C ALA A 123 2.17 -1.88 -0.13
N THR A 124 1.82 -0.72 0.44
CA THR A 124 2.35 -0.30 1.75
C THR A 124 1.93 -1.23 2.88
N ARG A 125 0.66 -1.66 2.88
CA ARG A 125 0.19 -2.65 3.84
C ARG A 125 0.94 -3.98 3.69
N ASN A 126 1.03 -4.51 2.47
CA ASN A 126 1.60 -5.83 2.23
C ASN A 126 3.08 -5.90 2.60
N ILE A 127 3.88 -4.86 2.35
CA ILE A 127 5.29 -4.83 2.77
C ILE A 127 5.46 -4.81 4.29
N LEU A 128 4.47 -4.31 5.04
CA LEU A 128 4.49 -4.30 6.51
C LEU A 128 4.00 -5.63 7.13
N GLU A 129 3.12 -6.36 6.44
CA GLU A 129 2.52 -7.59 6.96
C GLU A 129 3.19 -8.87 6.48
N ASN A 130 3.80 -8.88 5.29
CA ASN A 130 4.27 -10.09 4.60
C ASN A 130 5.75 -10.01 4.23
N ASN A 131 6.38 -11.18 4.09
CA ASN A 131 7.77 -11.32 3.65
C ASN A 131 7.90 -11.69 2.16
N ASP A 132 6.82 -12.16 1.53
CA ASP A 132 6.75 -12.59 0.14
C ASP A 132 6.16 -11.51 -0.76
N VAL A 133 6.75 -10.30 -0.71
CA VAL A 133 6.24 -9.11 -1.42
C VAL A 133 7.20 -8.69 -2.53
N ILE A 134 6.66 -8.50 -3.73
CA ILE A 134 7.32 -7.88 -4.87
C ILE A 134 6.59 -6.56 -5.16
N ILE A 135 7.30 -5.44 -5.08
CA ILE A 135 6.74 -4.14 -5.45
C ILE A 135 7.33 -3.71 -6.77
N VAL A 136 6.48 -3.48 -7.78
CA VAL A 136 6.88 -2.87 -9.04
C VAL A 136 6.51 -1.40 -9.03
N ALA A 137 7.53 -0.54 -9.10
CA ALA A 137 7.39 0.89 -8.86
C ALA A 137 7.97 1.75 -9.98
N SER A 138 7.53 2.99 -10.03
CA SER A 138 8.23 4.08 -10.75
C SER A 138 8.98 4.98 -9.76
N VAL A 139 9.69 5.98 -10.26
CA VAL A 139 10.40 6.97 -9.45
C VAL A 139 9.57 7.63 -8.35
N SER A 140 8.25 7.61 -8.46
CA SER A 140 7.34 8.14 -7.44
C SER A 140 7.42 7.42 -6.07
N CYS A 141 8.02 6.24 -6.01
CA CYS A 141 8.25 5.54 -4.74
C CYS A 141 9.37 6.16 -3.89
N ILE A 142 10.19 7.06 -4.46
CA ILE A 142 11.30 7.72 -3.76
C ILE A 142 10.82 9.00 -3.06
N TYR A 143 9.73 9.61 -3.53
CA TYR A 143 9.26 10.92 -3.09
C TYR A 143 7.92 10.85 -2.39
N GLY A 144 7.74 11.73 -1.41
CA GLY A 144 6.43 12.00 -0.80
C GLY A 144 5.86 10.85 0.01
N LEU A 145 6.67 9.93 0.46
CA LEU A 145 6.30 8.97 1.49
C LEU A 145 6.72 9.56 2.83
N GLY A 146 5.81 9.56 3.80
CA GLY A 146 6.11 9.95 5.14
C GLY A 146 7.15 9.04 5.81
N ASP A 147 7.48 9.33 7.06
CA ASP A 147 8.35 8.47 7.87
C ASP A 147 7.69 7.11 8.10
N VAL A 148 8.41 6.03 7.78
CA VAL A 148 7.91 4.65 7.87
C VAL A 148 7.55 4.27 9.31
N GLU A 149 8.35 4.70 10.29
CA GLU A 149 8.09 4.41 11.70
C GLU A 149 6.82 5.09 12.18
N SER A 150 6.63 6.35 11.79
CA SER A 150 5.40 7.11 12.08
C SER A 150 4.18 6.48 11.42
N TYR A 151 4.29 6.02 10.18
CA TYR A 151 3.18 5.36 9.48
C TYR A 151 2.81 4.03 10.17
N ALA A 152 3.78 3.19 10.48
CA ALA A 152 3.56 1.92 11.19
C ALA A 152 2.97 2.12 12.60
N ALA A 153 3.42 3.14 13.33
CA ALA A 153 2.89 3.50 14.64
C ALA A 153 1.46 4.05 14.61
N MET A 154 1.00 4.51 13.46
CA MET A 154 -0.38 5.02 13.26
C MET A 154 -1.37 3.94 12.83
N THR A 155 -1.04 2.65 12.95
CA THR A 155 -2.00 1.58 12.71
C THR A 155 -2.95 1.40 13.91
N LEU A 156 -4.13 0.81 13.67
CA LEU A 156 -5.10 0.48 14.69
C LEU A 156 -5.41 -1.03 14.61
N PRO A 157 -4.76 -1.87 15.44
CA PRO A 157 -5.10 -3.27 15.57
C PRO A 157 -6.40 -3.41 16.38
N LEU A 158 -7.28 -4.31 15.96
CA LEU A 158 -8.53 -4.66 16.65
C LEU A 158 -8.70 -6.18 16.60
N ALA A 159 -9.00 -6.81 17.72
CA ALA A 159 -9.21 -8.25 17.80
C ALA A 159 -10.49 -8.59 18.59
N VAL A 160 -11.08 -9.72 18.30
CA VAL A 160 -12.21 -10.24 19.05
C VAL A 160 -11.77 -10.48 20.51
N GLY A 161 -12.55 -9.99 21.46
CA GLY A 161 -12.24 -10.01 22.89
C GLY A 161 -11.46 -8.79 23.40
N ASP A 162 -11.06 -7.87 22.54
CA ASP A 162 -10.45 -6.61 22.98
C ASP A 162 -11.46 -5.77 23.76
N ASN A 163 -11.03 -5.25 24.91
CA ASN A 163 -11.82 -4.30 25.70
C ASN A 163 -11.40 -2.87 25.37
N VAL A 164 -12.22 -2.18 24.58
CA VAL A 164 -11.93 -0.85 24.06
C VAL A 164 -13.22 -0.04 23.90
N GLU A 165 -13.24 1.18 24.45
CA GLU A 165 -14.40 2.05 24.29
C GLU A 165 -14.63 2.37 22.79
N PRO A 166 -15.84 2.11 22.23
CA PRO A 166 -16.12 2.35 20.81
C PRO A 166 -15.80 3.77 20.35
N ARG A 167 -16.00 4.77 21.21
CA ARG A 167 -15.69 6.19 20.90
C ARG A 167 -14.20 6.43 20.67
N ASP A 168 -13.33 5.73 21.39
CA ASP A 168 -11.87 5.83 21.19
C ASP A 168 -11.47 5.24 19.84
N VAL A 169 -12.11 4.14 19.44
CA VAL A 169 -11.94 3.56 18.08
C VAL A 169 -12.35 4.57 17.01
N TYR A 170 -13.51 5.23 17.14
CA TYR A 170 -13.97 6.23 16.17
C TYR A 170 -13.04 7.45 16.09
N LYS A 171 -12.56 7.90 17.23
CA LYS A 171 -11.57 8.98 17.30
C LYS A 171 -10.27 8.57 16.61
N ARG A 172 -9.80 7.37 16.86
CA ARG A 172 -8.59 6.85 16.24
C ARG A 172 -8.74 6.72 14.71
N LEU A 173 -9.89 6.26 14.21
CA LEU A 173 -10.19 6.23 12.78
C LEU A 173 -10.11 7.63 12.13
N THR A 174 -10.63 8.65 12.82
CA THR A 174 -10.53 10.04 12.35
C THR A 174 -9.06 10.52 12.34
N GLU A 175 -8.25 10.14 13.31
CA GLU A 175 -6.80 10.43 13.34
C GLU A 175 -6.06 9.73 12.19
N LEU A 176 -6.52 8.54 11.78
CA LEU A 176 -6.05 7.80 10.61
C LEU A 176 -6.62 8.36 9.28
N GLN A 177 -7.34 9.48 9.34
CA GLN A 177 -7.96 10.18 8.21
C GLN A 177 -9.08 9.40 7.50
N TYR A 178 -9.77 8.51 8.22
CA TYR A 178 -11.04 7.96 7.76
C TYR A 178 -12.17 8.97 7.98
N GLU A 179 -13.02 9.11 6.98
CA GLU A 179 -14.19 9.97 7.07
C GLU A 179 -15.40 9.20 7.64
N ARG A 180 -16.08 9.80 8.61
CA ARG A 180 -17.36 9.24 9.07
C ARG A 180 -18.47 9.60 8.09
N ASN A 181 -19.03 8.59 7.41
CA ASN A 181 -20.08 8.81 6.43
C ASN A 181 -21.17 7.73 6.56
N GLN A 182 -22.40 8.14 6.87
CA GLN A 182 -23.52 7.22 7.10
C GLN A 182 -24.25 6.81 5.82
N THR A 183 -24.20 7.65 4.80
CA THR A 183 -24.98 7.51 3.57
C THR A 183 -24.15 7.02 2.41
N ASN A 184 -22.92 7.54 2.26
CA ASN A 184 -22.00 7.17 1.20
C ASN A 184 -20.85 6.33 1.78
N PHE A 185 -21.02 5.01 1.78
CA PHE A 185 -20.05 4.08 2.32
C PHE A 185 -19.10 3.63 1.20
N VAL A 186 -17.98 4.32 1.12
CA VAL A 186 -16.93 4.12 0.12
C VAL A 186 -15.57 3.90 0.79
N ARG A 187 -14.55 3.61 0.02
CA ARG A 187 -13.17 3.43 0.48
C ARG A 187 -12.72 4.60 1.38
N SER A 188 -12.00 4.29 2.43
CA SER A 188 -11.51 5.26 3.45
C SER A 188 -12.63 5.94 4.26
N THR A 189 -13.80 5.33 4.34
CA THR A 189 -14.88 5.79 5.24
C THR A 189 -15.21 4.76 6.30
N PHE A 190 -15.88 5.22 7.36
CA PHE A 190 -16.52 4.36 8.35
C PHE A 190 -17.91 4.85 8.69
N ARG A 191 -18.77 3.94 9.14
CA ARG A 191 -20.11 4.26 9.63
C ARG A 191 -20.42 3.49 10.90
N VAL A 192 -21.30 4.06 11.73
CA VAL A 192 -21.68 3.49 13.02
C VAL A 192 -23.19 3.31 13.04
N GLN A 193 -23.65 2.10 13.33
CA GLN A 193 -25.07 1.76 13.43
C GLN A 193 -25.31 0.95 14.70
N GLY A 194 -25.87 1.61 15.74
CA GLY A 194 -26.02 1.00 17.07
C GLY A 194 -24.67 0.57 17.62
N ASP A 195 -24.53 -0.70 17.96
CA ASP A 195 -23.32 -1.30 18.51
C ASP A 195 -22.39 -1.89 17.42
N THR A 196 -22.59 -1.48 16.16
CA THR A 196 -21.76 -1.95 15.04
C THR A 196 -21.01 -0.81 14.37
N LEU A 197 -19.75 -1.09 14.02
CA LEU A 197 -18.86 -0.22 13.28
C LEU A 197 -18.49 -0.90 11.97
N ASP A 198 -18.84 -0.27 10.85
CA ASP A 198 -18.39 -0.69 9.53
C ASP A 198 -17.21 0.18 9.11
N ILE A 199 -16.12 -0.43 8.64
CA ILE A 199 -14.93 0.24 8.13
C ILE A 199 -14.68 -0.24 6.70
N PHE A 200 -14.52 0.70 5.76
CA PHE A 200 -14.08 0.39 4.41
C PHE A 200 -12.58 0.73 4.26
N PRO A 201 -11.69 -0.27 4.35
CA PRO A 201 -10.25 -0.03 4.32
C PRO A 201 -9.78 0.65 3.03
N ALA A 202 -8.74 1.48 3.13
CA ALA A 202 -8.17 2.23 2.01
C ALA A 202 -7.60 1.34 0.90
N HIS A 203 -7.21 0.11 1.20
CA HIS A 203 -6.57 -0.85 0.29
C HIS A 203 -7.54 -1.87 -0.34
N TYR A 204 -8.80 -1.88 0.09
CA TYR A 204 -9.81 -2.80 -0.47
C TYR A 204 -10.60 -2.14 -1.61
N GLU A 205 -11.13 -2.97 -2.51
CA GLU A 205 -11.93 -2.52 -3.66
C GLU A 205 -13.43 -2.67 -3.39
N ASP A 206 -13.84 -3.82 -2.90
CA ASP A 206 -15.23 -4.26 -2.78
C ASP A 206 -15.58 -4.84 -1.41
N ARG A 207 -14.64 -4.84 -0.48
CA ARG A 207 -14.79 -5.46 0.83
C ARG A 207 -14.66 -4.45 1.95
N ALA A 208 -15.41 -4.71 3.01
CA ALA A 208 -15.37 -3.91 4.23
C ALA A 208 -15.39 -4.83 5.45
N TRP A 209 -15.04 -4.28 6.59
CA TRP A 209 -15.11 -4.96 7.87
C TRP A 209 -16.27 -4.45 8.70
N ARG A 210 -16.97 -5.38 9.37
CA ARG A 210 -17.91 -5.05 10.42
C ARG A 210 -17.37 -5.54 11.74
N ILE A 211 -17.38 -4.65 12.72
CA ILE A 211 -16.98 -4.89 14.10
C ILE A 211 -18.18 -4.68 14.96
N SER A 212 -18.58 -5.71 15.70
CA SER A 212 -19.70 -5.67 16.64
C SER A 212 -19.17 -5.52 18.06
N PHE A 213 -19.79 -4.64 18.84
CA PHE A 213 -19.44 -4.40 20.23
C PHE A 213 -20.55 -4.93 21.15
N PHE A 214 -20.14 -5.49 22.27
CA PHE A 214 -21.01 -5.74 23.42
C PHE A 214 -20.48 -4.89 24.59
N GLY A 215 -21.09 -3.73 24.80
CA GLY A 215 -20.51 -2.70 25.67
C GLY A 215 -19.17 -2.20 25.13
N ASP A 216 -18.10 -2.39 25.88
CA ASP A 216 -16.74 -2.01 25.52
C ASP A 216 -15.91 -3.20 24.98
N GLU A 217 -16.50 -4.38 24.81
CA GLU A 217 -15.83 -5.56 24.28
C GLU A 217 -16.15 -5.74 22.79
N ILE A 218 -15.14 -6.08 21.98
CA ILE A 218 -15.33 -6.49 20.59
C ILE A 218 -15.81 -7.94 20.57
N ASP A 219 -17.08 -8.15 20.21
CA ASP A 219 -17.74 -9.46 20.22
C ASP A 219 -17.51 -10.25 18.92
N ASP A 220 -17.57 -9.60 17.77
CA ASP A 220 -17.36 -10.24 16.45
C ASP A 220 -16.70 -9.29 15.46
N ILE A 221 -15.85 -9.85 14.59
CA ILE A 221 -15.27 -9.16 13.45
C ILE A 221 -15.49 -10.02 12.21
N TYR A 222 -16.05 -9.45 11.16
CA TYR A 222 -16.16 -10.12 9.88
C TYR A 222 -15.98 -9.21 8.67
N GLU A 223 -15.55 -9.83 7.59
CA GLU A 223 -15.48 -9.22 6.28
C GLU A 223 -16.81 -9.38 5.54
N PHE A 224 -17.21 -8.38 4.81
CA PHE A 224 -18.43 -8.42 3.98
C PHE A 224 -18.21 -7.66 2.66
N ASP A 225 -18.94 -8.08 1.65
CA ASP A 225 -19.01 -7.37 0.37
C ASP A 225 -19.73 -6.03 0.56
N SER A 226 -19.07 -4.94 0.19
CA SER A 226 -19.55 -3.57 0.47
C SER A 226 -20.81 -3.19 -0.29
N LEU A 227 -21.07 -3.84 -1.44
CA LEU A 227 -22.22 -3.58 -2.30
C LEU A 227 -23.46 -4.38 -1.86
N THR A 228 -23.27 -5.66 -1.56
CA THR A 228 -24.37 -6.57 -1.23
C THR A 228 -24.62 -6.73 0.27
N GLY A 229 -23.67 -6.32 1.11
CA GLY A 229 -23.69 -6.53 2.56
C GLY A 229 -23.48 -7.98 2.99
N LYS A 230 -23.17 -8.90 2.06
CA LYS A 230 -23.04 -10.33 2.35
C LYS A 230 -21.72 -10.63 3.06
N LYS A 231 -21.77 -11.32 4.19
CA LYS A 231 -20.59 -11.81 4.93
C LYS A 231 -19.75 -12.73 4.04
N THR A 232 -18.46 -12.45 3.93
CA THR A 232 -17.50 -13.25 3.14
C THR A 232 -16.58 -14.09 4.01
N ALA A 233 -16.15 -13.56 5.17
CA ALA A 233 -15.28 -14.28 6.10
C ALA A 233 -15.51 -13.83 7.54
N SER A 234 -15.29 -14.73 8.53
CA SER A 234 -15.12 -14.36 9.94
C SER A 234 -13.66 -14.14 10.22
N LEU A 235 -13.33 -13.07 10.96
CA LEU A 235 -11.96 -12.66 11.25
C LEU A 235 -11.75 -12.63 12.77
N GLN A 236 -10.57 -13.03 13.24
CA GLN A 236 -10.21 -12.92 14.64
C GLN A 236 -9.58 -11.57 14.98
N LYS A 237 -8.93 -10.98 13.99
CA LYS A 237 -8.26 -9.67 14.12
C LYS A 237 -8.18 -8.96 12.78
N VAL A 238 -8.16 -7.64 12.83
CA VAL A 238 -7.87 -6.76 11.69
C VAL A 238 -6.90 -5.69 12.12
N THR A 239 -6.15 -5.14 11.18
CA THR A 239 -5.31 -3.95 11.41
C THR A 239 -5.75 -2.86 10.44
N VAL A 240 -6.24 -1.75 10.98
CA VAL A 240 -6.61 -0.59 10.16
C VAL A 240 -5.37 0.24 9.92
N TYR A 241 -5.03 0.43 8.65
CA TYR A 241 -3.94 1.29 8.18
C TYR A 241 -4.47 2.68 7.90
N PRO A 242 -3.62 3.73 7.92
CA PRO A 242 -4.02 5.08 7.55
C PRO A 242 -4.70 5.15 6.17
N ALA A 243 -5.66 6.06 6.02
CA ALA A 243 -6.40 6.24 4.76
C ALA A 243 -5.53 6.76 3.62
N ASN A 244 -4.39 7.39 3.92
CA ASN A 244 -3.39 7.82 2.93
C ASN A 244 -1.97 7.83 3.52
N HIS A 245 -0.96 8.01 2.66
CA HIS A 245 0.46 7.99 3.04
C HIS A 245 0.95 9.25 3.76
N TYR A 246 0.16 10.33 3.79
CA TYR A 246 0.56 11.63 4.32
C TYR A 246 0.02 11.89 5.73
N VAL A 247 -0.28 10.83 6.45
CA VAL A 247 -0.74 10.93 7.84
C VAL A 247 0.43 11.35 8.71
N THR A 248 0.24 12.42 9.48
CA THR A 248 1.27 13.00 10.35
C THR A 248 0.82 12.92 11.80
N PRO A 249 1.61 12.34 12.71
CA PRO A 249 1.29 12.29 14.13
C PRO A 249 1.14 13.68 14.74
N ARG A 250 0.21 13.85 15.67
CA ARG A 250 -0.05 15.15 16.35
C ARG A 250 1.20 15.82 16.93
N PRO A 251 2.17 15.12 17.57
CA PRO A 251 3.40 15.74 18.04
C PRO A 251 4.21 16.41 16.93
N ALA A 252 4.32 15.75 15.76
CA ALA A 252 5.03 16.31 14.60
C ALA A 252 4.32 17.56 14.05
N ILE A 253 2.99 17.56 13.99
CA ILE A 253 2.20 18.75 13.61
C ILE A 253 2.45 19.90 14.57
N SER A 254 2.43 19.65 15.88
CA SER A 254 2.68 20.68 16.91
C SER A 254 4.09 21.25 16.81
N GLN A 255 5.07 20.42 16.52
CA GLN A 255 6.46 20.83 16.30
C GLN A 255 6.60 21.70 15.04
N ALA A 256 5.97 21.28 13.94
CA ALA A 256 5.94 22.05 12.68
C ALA A 256 5.29 23.43 12.89
N ILE A 257 4.14 23.49 13.57
CA ILE A 257 3.47 24.77 13.90
C ILE A 257 4.38 25.69 14.73
N THR A 258 5.12 25.12 15.69
CA THR A 258 6.07 25.89 16.51
C THR A 258 7.24 26.41 15.68
N GLY A 259 7.75 25.60 14.73
CA GLY A 259 8.78 26.03 13.76
C GLY A 259 8.30 27.20 12.89
N ILE A 260 7.16 27.02 12.24
CA ILE A 260 6.56 28.04 11.36
C ILE A 260 6.34 29.35 12.10
N ARG A 261 5.83 29.31 13.35
CA ARG A 261 5.63 30.52 14.17
C ARG A 261 6.93 31.24 14.55
N LYS A 262 8.08 30.59 14.51
CA LYS A 262 9.39 31.22 14.76
C LYS A 262 9.99 31.82 13.50
N GLU A 263 9.59 31.33 12.32
CA GLU A 263 10.06 31.80 11.02
C GLU A 263 9.26 33.02 10.51
N LEU A 264 8.01 33.18 10.99
CA LEU A 264 7.15 34.35 10.75
C LEU A 264 7.49 35.50 11.73
#